data_fbf5539ceb23ddc80b8df0ba0ad1acbf
#
_entry.id   fbf5539ceb23ddc80b8df0ba0ad1acbf
#
_cell.length_a   1.000
_cell.length_b   1.000
_cell.length_c   1.000
_cell.angle_alpha   90.00
_cell.angle_beta   90.00
_cell.angle_gamma   90.00
#
_symmetry.space_group_name_H-M   'P 1'
#
loop_
_entity.id
_entity.type
_entity.pdbx_description
1 polymer ?
#
loop_
_entity_poly.entity_id
_entity_poly.type
_entity_poly.pdbx_seq_one_letter_code
_entity_poly.pdbx_strand_id
1 'polypeptide(L)'
;MKQPSTASPETAFQSHHMPVPWHNMVEDSASHVPATEATLKEKTTLAARIGLLTLSVGASAWRVRRSLNIVSRSLGMACAADIGLLTLELTCFDEGESYSEAFSLRTAGVNTDKLDAVEKLVAEFEETCQTTSVSEYHHMLDELEKKPANYNAWKLGLAAAFACGAFTFLLGGGIPEVLCAFLGAGVGQFIRSKMLGKRITLFACIIVSVMAACLTYVGTISLAEALLHISAIHEAGYICAMLFVIPGFPLITGGIDLAKLDMRSGLERLAYAMFIIVIATLTGYAMALLLHFQPASFAELSISPLWNLLLRLLASFVGVYGFSMMFNSPPKMAAIAGLVGMVANTLRLELLDFTTLPAGIAALIGATTAGLLASFVYRSAGYPRVSLTVPSIVIMVPGLFLYRGIYYLGLDNVGDASLWLTRAIFIIMALPLGLVIARVLTDSYFRHSS
;
A
#
# COMPACT_ATOMS: atom_id res chain seq x y z
N MET A 1 -29.82 7.26 30.70
CA MET A 1 -29.80 5.91 30.09
C MET A 1 -30.32 6.02 28.67
N LYS A 2 -29.46 6.12 27.67
CA LYS A 2 -29.81 5.94 26.25
C LYS A 2 -29.25 4.59 25.86
N GLN A 3 -30.11 3.63 25.56
CA GLN A 3 -29.73 2.34 25.02
C GLN A 3 -28.89 2.53 23.76
N PRO A 4 -27.79 1.75 23.56
CA PRO A 4 -27.13 1.71 22.29
C PRO A 4 -28.10 1.18 21.23
N SER A 5 -28.17 1.84 20.08
CA SER A 5 -28.99 1.42 18.95
C SER A 5 -28.56 0.01 18.55
N THR A 6 -29.33 -0.97 18.97
CA THR A 6 -29.24 -2.34 18.46
C THR A 6 -29.64 -2.28 16.99
N ALA A 7 -28.68 -2.48 16.08
CA ALA A 7 -28.99 -2.78 14.71
C ALA A 7 -29.98 -3.95 14.71
N SER A 8 -31.10 -3.81 13.99
CA SER A 8 -32.12 -4.85 13.93
C SER A 8 -31.48 -6.19 13.48
N PRO A 9 -31.96 -7.35 13.97
CA PRO A 9 -31.43 -8.65 13.58
C PRO A 9 -31.36 -8.85 12.07
N GLU A 10 -32.25 -8.24 11.29
CA GLU A 10 -32.26 -8.30 9.83
C GLU A 10 -31.06 -7.60 9.17
N THR A 11 -30.55 -6.51 9.76
CA THR A 11 -29.33 -5.84 9.24
C THR A 11 -28.04 -6.60 9.59
N ALA A 12 -28.05 -7.41 10.63
CA ALA A 12 -26.90 -8.27 11.00
C ALA A 12 -26.72 -9.43 10.02
N PHE A 13 -27.80 -10.00 9.48
CA PHE A 13 -27.73 -11.08 8.47
C PHE A 13 -27.24 -10.61 7.09
N GLN A 14 -27.25 -9.31 6.80
CA GLN A 14 -26.77 -8.74 5.53
C GLN A 14 -25.26 -8.48 5.51
N SER A 15 -24.55 -8.53 6.64
CA SER A 15 -23.10 -8.36 6.67
C SER A 15 -22.42 -9.72 6.87
N HIS A 16 -21.58 -10.14 5.90
CA HIS A 16 -20.79 -11.37 6.01
C HIS A 16 -19.82 -11.39 7.20
N HIS A 17 -19.54 -10.25 7.82
CA HIS A 17 -18.69 -10.12 9.00
C HIS A 17 -19.40 -9.26 10.06
N MET A 18 -19.60 -9.83 11.22
CA MET A 18 -20.09 -9.11 12.39
C MET A 18 -18.96 -8.28 13.02
N PRO A 19 -19.24 -7.06 13.53
CA PRO A 19 -18.28 -6.32 14.31
C PRO A 19 -17.96 -7.06 15.61
N VAL A 20 -16.68 -7.11 15.98
CA VAL A 20 -16.27 -7.71 17.26
C VAL A 20 -16.75 -6.80 18.39
N PRO A 21 -17.49 -7.32 19.39
CA PRO A 21 -18.01 -6.51 20.49
C PRO A 21 -16.97 -6.32 21.61
N TRP A 22 -15.87 -5.61 21.30
CA TRP A 22 -14.71 -5.46 22.18
C TRP A 22 -15.05 -5.08 23.62
N HIS A 23 -15.96 -4.13 23.81
CA HIS A 23 -16.35 -3.65 25.15
C HIS A 23 -17.16 -4.68 25.93
N ASN A 24 -17.83 -5.63 25.29
CA ASN A 24 -18.58 -6.68 25.96
C ASN A 24 -17.68 -7.84 26.41
N MET A 25 -16.41 -7.83 26.02
CA MET A 25 -15.42 -8.85 26.39
C MET A 25 -14.64 -8.48 27.64
N VAL A 26 -14.82 -7.26 28.14
CA VAL A 26 -14.22 -6.73 29.37
C VAL A 26 -15.25 -6.84 30.51
N GLU A 27 -14.87 -7.42 31.64
CA GLU A 27 -15.72 -7.50 32.81
C GLU A 27 -15.84 -6.14 33.52
N ASP A 28 -17.00 -5.82 34.09
CA ASP A 28 -17.21 -4.53 34.79
C ASP A 28 -16.21 -4.27 35.90
N SER A 29 -15.72 -5.33 36.55
CA SER A 29 -14.72 -5.27 37.61
C SER A 29 -13.33 -4.85 37.12
N ALA A 30 -13.00 -5.17 35.87
CA ALA A 30 -11.69 -4.86 35.26
C ALA A 30 -11.61 -3.43 34.73
N SER A 31 -12.71 -2.68 34.70
CA SER A 31 -12.74 -1.31 34.19
C SER A 31 -11.86 -0.31 34.95
N HIS A 32 -11.44 -0.66 36.19
CA HIS A 32 -10.64 0.21 37.07
C HIS A 32 -9.28 -0.38 37.48
N VAL A 33 -8.94 -1.58 36.96
CA VAL A 33 -7.69 -2.27 37.27
C VAL A 33 -6.68 -2.03 36.18
N PRO A 34 -5.39 -1.84 36.47
CA PRO A 34 -4.35 -1.76 35.43
C PRO A 34 -4.40 -2.96 34.50
N ALA A 35 -4.05 -2.76 33.23
CA ALA A 35 -4.09 -3.83 32.23
C ALA A 35 -3.20 -5.02 32.56
N THR A 36 -2.15 -4.81 33.34
CA THR A 36 -1.26 -5.88 33.87
C THR A 36 -1.93 -6.83 34.87
N GLU A 37 -2.97 -6.37 35.54
CA GLU A 37 -3.72 -7.14 36.56
C GLU A 37 -5.05 -7.72 36.00
N ALA A 38 -5.36 -7.45 34.75
CA ALA A 38 -6.55 -7.97 34.08
C ALA A 38 -6.48 -9.49 33.87
N THR A 39 -7.62 -10.13 33.63
CA THR A 39 -7.69 -11.56 33.31
C THR A 39 -6.96 -11.91 32.02
N LEU A 40 -6.48 -13.16 31.89
CA LEU A 40 -5.81 -13.63 30.68
C LEU A 40 -6.68 -13.40 29.41
N LYS A 41 -7.99 -13.59 29.53
CA LYS A 41 -8.95 -13.33 28.46
C LYS A 41 -8.92 -11.87 28.03
N GLU A 42 -9.01 -10.92 28.95
CA GLU A 42 -9.02 -9.49 28.66
C GLU A 42 -7.68 -9.00 28.09
N LYS A 43 -6.55 -9.48 28.67
CA LYS A 43 -5.20 -9.23 28.12
C LYS A 43 -5.07 -9.72 26.69
N THR A 44 -5.56 -10.96 26.41
CA THR A 44 -5.51 -11.54 25.06
C THR A 44 -6.38 -10.75 24.08
N THR A 45 -7.58 -10.38 24.48
CA THR A 45 -8.50 -9.59 23.66
C THR A 45 -7.92 -8.21 23.32
N LEU A 46 -7.28 -7.54 24.27
CA LEU A 46 -6.58 -6.28 24.04
C LEU A 46 -5.42 -6.44 23.03
N ALA A 47 -4.57 -7.45 23.24
CA ALA A 47 -3.47 -7.75 22.34
C ALA A 47 -3.98 -8.07 20.93
N ALA A 48 -5.03 -8.89 20.82
CA ALA A 48 -5.67 -9.23 19.55
C ALA A 48 -6.21 -7.98 18.82
N ARG A 49 -6.88 -7.07 19.54
CA ARG A 49 -7.40 -5.82 18.95
C ARG A 49 -6.29 -4.92 18.42
N ILE A 50 -5.20 -4.75 19.17
CA ILE A 50 -4.02 -3.99 18.70
C ILE A 50 -3.40 -4.65 17.46
N GLY A 51 -3.25 -5.98 17.48
CA GLY A 51 -2.76 -6.75 16.32
C GLY A 51 -3.63 -6.60 15.09
N LEU A 52 -4.96 -6.73 15.25
CA LEU A 52 -5.93 -6.55 14.16
C LEU A 52 -5.94 -5.12 13.61
N LEU A 53 -5.87 -4.11 14.47
CA LEU A 53 -5.82 -2.73 14.03
C LEU A 53 -4.53 -2.49 13.22
N THR A 54 -3.40 -2.99 13.72
CA THR A 54 -2.12 -2.95 12.99
C THR A 54 -2.21 -3.63 11.63
N LEU A 55 -2.85 -4.80 11.55
CA LEU A 55 -3.07 -5.55 10.32
C LEU A 55 -3.98 -4.78 9.35
N SER A 56 -5.08 -4.21 9.84
CA SER A 56 -6.11 -3.51 9.06
C SER A 56 -5.59 -2.29 8.32
N VAL A 57 -4.54 -1.66 8.83
CA VAL A 57 -3.90 -0.46 8.23
C VAL A 57 -2.78 -0.79 7.25
N GLY A 58 -2.58 -2.07 6.94
CA GLY A 58 -1.66 -2.55 5.91
C GLY A 58 -0.26 -2.92 6.41
N ALA A 59 -0.05 -3.04 7.72
CA ALA A 59 1.24 -3.50 8.27
C ALA A 59 1.57 -4.92 7.80
N SER A 60 2.86 -5.22 7.61
CA SER A 60 3.35 -6.57 7.35
C SER A 60 3.18 -7.48 8.59
N ALA A 61 3.06 -8.81 8.39
CA ALA A 61 2.89 -9.78 9.45
C ALA A 61 4.00 -9.69 10.51
N TRP A 62 5.25 -9.51 10.06
CA TRP A 62 6.37 -9.30 10.98
C TRP A 62 6.14 -8.10 11.92
N ARG A 63 5.52 -7.04 11.44
CA ARG A 63 5.24 -5.84 12.23
C ARG A 63 4.09 -6.07 13.22
N VAL A 64 3.05 -6.77 12.80
CA VAL A 64 1.95 -7.22 13.68
C VAL A 64 2.51 -8.10 14.79
N ARG A 65 3.36 -9.09 14.46
CA ARG A 65 4.01 -9.98 15.43
C ARG A 65 4.86 -9.20 16.44
N ARG A 66 5.61 -8.19 15.97
CA ARG A 66 6.40 -7.32 16.86
C ARG A 66 5.49 -6.55 17.84
N SER A 67 4.38 -5.99 17.38
CA SER A 67 3.42 -5.29 18.23
C SER A 67 2.81 -6.23 19.27
N LEU A 68 2.40 -7.43 18.85
CA LEU A 68 1.89 -8.47 19.75
C LEU A 68 2.93 -8.85 20.81
N ASN A 69 4.18 -9.05 20.42
CA ASN A 69 5.27 -9.41 21.36
C ASN A 69 5.54 -8.30 22.40
N ILE A 70 5.51 -7.03 21.99
CA ILE A 70 5.68 -5.90 22.93
C ILE A 70 4.51 -5.90 23.91
N VAL A 71 3.29 -5.88 23.41
CA VAL A 71 2.07 -5.83 24.25
C VAL A 71 1.99 -7.03 25.22
N SER A 72 2.20 -8.24 24.70
CA SER A 72 2.11 -9.45 25.52
C SER A 72 3.17 -9.47 26.62
N ARG A 73 4.42 -9.10 26.32
CA ARG A 73 5.48 -9.02 27.34
C ARG A 73 5.17 -7.99 28.41
N SER A 74 4.67 -6.82 28.03
CA SER A 74 4.28 -5.76 28.97
C SER A 74 3.12 -6.19 29.88
N LEU A 75 2.24 -7.08 29.38
CA LEU A 75 1.13 -7.66 30.14
C LEU A 75 1.53 -8.92 30.95
N GLY A 76 2.81 -9.33 30.91
CA GLY A 76 3.31 -10.50 31.64
C GLY A 76 2.94 -11.85 31.05
N MET A 77 2.46 -11.91 29.77
CA MET A 77 2.05 -13.15 29.11
C MET A 77 2.93 -13.48 27.91
N ALA A 78 3.00 -14.75 27.54
CA ALA A 78 3.56 -15.20 26.27
C ALA A 78 2.45 -15.31 25.21
N CYS A 79 2.76 -15.08 23.95
CA CYS A 79 1.78 -15.28 22.87
C CYS A 79 2.38 -15.98 21.66
N ALA A 80 1.53 -16.79 20.99
CA ALA A 80 1.76 -17.36 19.68
C ALA A 80 0.68 -16.85 18.72
N ALA A 81 1.07 -16.39 17.54
CA ALA A 81 0.13 -15.83 16.58
C ALA A 81 0.35 -16.39 15.18
N ASP A 82 -0.75 -16.74 14.49
CA ASP A 82 -0.81 -16.98 13.07
C ASP A 82 -1.50 -15.80 12.37
N ILE A 83 -0.82 -15.20 11.39
CA ILE A 83 -1.20 -13.93 10.79
C ILE A 83 -1.37 -14.12 9.28
N GLY A 84 -2.62 -13.96 8.81
CA GLY A 84 -2.95 -13.89 7.40
C GLY A 84 -3.08 -12.45 6.89
N LEU A 85 -3.60 -12.29 5.67
CA LEU A 85 -3.93 -10.97 5.11
C LEU A 85 -5.11 -10.32 5.86
N LEU A 86 -6.12 -11.12 6.18
CA LEU A 86 -7.38 -10.68 6.81
C LEU A 86 -7.66 -11.42 8.12
N THR A 87 -6.78 -12.28 8.58
CA THR A 87 -7.00 -13.14 9.75
C THR A 87 -5.89 -12.99 10.76
N LEU A 88 -6.26 -13.08 12.03
CA LEU A 88 -5.35 -13.15 13.16
C LEU A 88 -5.87 -14.23 14.10
N GLU A 89 -5.08 -15.27 14.32
CA GLU A 89 -5.29 -16.31 15.33
C GLU A 89 -4.23 -16.11 16.40
N LEU A 90 -4.64 -15.92 17.64
CA LEU A 90 -3.76 -15.61 18.75
C LEU A 90 -4.04 -16.55 19.92
N THR A 91 -2.99 -17.16 20.45
CA THR A 91 -3.03 -17.93 21.71
C THR A 91 -2.07 -17.28 22.70
N CYS A 92 -2.58 -16.90 23.86
CA CYS A 92 -1.80 -16.37 24.97
C CYS A 92 -1.71 -17.36 26.10
N PHE A 93 -0.60 -17.31 26.84
CA PHE A 93 -0.26 -18.21 27.95
C PHE A 93 0.15 -17.37 29.14
N ASP A 94 -0.41 -17.68 30.32
CA ASP A 94 -0.09 -17.05 31.59
C ASP A 94 -0.28 -18.09 32.73
N GLU A 95 0.72 -18.28 33.59
CA GLU A 95 0.69 -19.15 34.75
C GLU A 95 0.08 -20.58 34.59
N GLY A 96 0.26 -21.17 33.40
CA GLY A 96 -0.24 -22.50 33.08
C GLY A 96 -1.65 -22.54 32.47
N GLU A 97 -2.29 -21.39 32.35
CA GLU A 97 -3.52 -21.22 31.55
C GLU A 97 -3.22 -20.81 30.14
N SER A 98 -4.12 -21.09 29.22
CA SER A 98 -4.06 -20.61 27.83
C SER A 98 -5.42 -20.14 27.33
N TYR A 99 -5.42 -19.06 26.58
CA TYR A 99 -6.63 -18.53 25.97
C TYR A 99 -6.36 -18.24 24.48
N SER A 100 -7.25 -18.73 23.62
CA SER A 100 -7.10 -18.63 22.15
C SER A 100 -8.30 -17.94 21.55
N GLU A 101 -8.04 -17.04 20.61
CA GLU A 101 -9.06 -16.36 19.83
C GLU A 101 -8.64 -16.27 18.36
N ALA A 102 -9.65 -16.29 17.47
CA ALA A 102 -9.49 -16.11 16.03
C ALA A 102 -10.38 -14.96 15.54
N PHE A 103 -9.78 -14.05 14.81
CA PHE A 103 -10.46 -12.86 14.29
C PHE A 103 -10.27 -12.73 12.78
N SER A 104 -11.25 -12.11 12.12
CA SER A 104 -11.15 -11.77 10.70
C SER A 104 -11.53 -10.33 10.44
N LEU A 105 -10.82 -9.69 9.49
CA LEU A 105 -11.09 -8.36 8.99
C LEU A 105 -12.02 -8.42 7.78
N ARG A 106 -12.86 -7.41 7.61
CA ARG A 106 -13.72 -7.30 6.42
C ARG A 106 -12.92 -6.97 5.16
N THR A 107 -11.92 -6.14 5.28
CA THR A 107 -11.09 -5.66 4.16
C THR A 107 -9.70 -5.34 4.65
N ALA A 108 -8.71 -5.53 3.78
CA ALA A 108 -7.38 -4.96 3.97
C ALA A 108 -7.32 -3.58 3.32
N GLY A 109 -6.71 -2.63 4.00
CA GLY A 109 -6.48 -1.27 3.50
C GLY A 109 -5.05 -0.84 3.77
N VAL A 110 -4.68 0.34 3.29
CA VAL A 110 -3.41 0.99 3.64
C VAL A 110 -3.73 2.36 4.21
N ASN A 111 -3.30 2.59 5.45
CA ASN A 111 -3.45 3.87 6.11
C ASN A 111 -2.22 4.15 6.99
N THR A 112 -1.26 4.86 6.44
CA THR A 112 0.02 5.13 7.10
C THR A 112 -0.08 6.09 8.27
N ASP A 113 -1.10 6.94 8.31
CA ASP A 113 -1.37 7.84 9.44
C ASP A 113 -1.89 7.07 10.65
N LYS A 114 -2.83 6.14 10.44
CA LYS A 114 -3.29 5.25 11.52
C LYS A 114 -2.19 4.27 11.95
N LEU A 115 -1.37 3.81 11.01
CA LEU A 115 -0.23 2.95 11.33
C LEU A 115 0.76 3.65 12.27
N ASP A 116 1.07 4.92 12.00
CA ASP A 116 1.91 5.74 12.87
C ASP A 116 1.31 5.87 14.28
N ALA A 117 0.01 6.12 14.36
CA ALA A 117 -0.68 6.28 15.63
C ALA A 117 -0.69 4.97 16.46
N VAL A 118 -0.94 3.83 15.81
CA VAL A 118 -0.89 2.52 16.48
C VAL A 118 0.53 2.18 16.94
N GLU A 119 1.56 2.44 16.11
CA GLU A 119 2.95 2.19 16.50
C GLU A 119 3.39 3.06 17.69
N LYS A 120 2.91 4.29 17.81
CA LYS A 120 3.15 5.16 18.96
C LYS A 120 2.49 4.57 20.21
N LEU A 121 1.22 4.16 20.12
CA LEU A 121 0.52 3.51 21.23
C LEU A 121 1.28 2.26 21.70
N VAL A 122 1.77 1.42 20.78
CA VAL A 122 2.55 0.22 21.12
C VAL A 122 3.91 0.57 21.71
N ALA A 123 4.55 1.67 21.26
CA ALA A 123 5.84 2.09 21.81
C ALA A 123 5.73 2.61 23.25
N GLU A 124 4.61 3.26 23.59
CA GLU A 124 4.32 3.79 24.93
C GLU A 124 3.66 2.74 25.84
N PHE A 125 3.29 1.57 25.30
CA PHE A 125 2.48 0.57 25.99
C PHE A 125 3.15 0.04 27.26
N GLU A 126 4.47 -0.22 27.24
CA GLU A 126 5.22 -0.73 28.37
C GLU A 126 5.19 0.22 29.58
N GLU A 127 5.19 1.53 29.33
CA GLU A 127 5.14 2.55 30.38
C GLU A 127 3.72 2.77 30.89
N THR A 128 2.72 2.66 30.03
CA THR A 128 1.33 3.03 30.34
C THR A 128 0.49 1.85 30.87
N CYS A 129 0.84 0.58 30.56
CA CYS A 129 0.02 -0.59 30.92
C CYS A 129 -0.11 -0.84 32.44
N GLN A 130 0.79 -0.25 33.25
CA GLN A 130 0.74 -0.35 34.72
C GLN A 130 -0.25 0.64 35.35
N THR A 131 -0.73 1.63 34.61
CA THR A 131 -1.63 2.68 35.11
C THR A 131 -2.94 2.77 34.35
N THR A 132 -2.98 2.26 33.12
CA THR A 132 -4.13 2.33 32.21
C THR A 132 -4.89 1.00 32.22
N SER A 133 -6.19 1.04 32.31
CA SER A 133 -7.05 -0.15 32.28
C SER A 133 -7.28 -0.68 30.87
N VAL A 134 -7.69 -1.95 30.75
CA VAL A 134 -8.08 -2.55 29.45
C VAL A 134 -9.22 -1.79 28.80
N SER A 135 -10.19 -1.32 29.58
CA SER A 135 -11.31 -0.51 29.07
C SER A 135 -10.85 0.81 28.48
N GLU A 136 -9.92 1.52 29.13
CA GLU A 136 -9.35 2.77 28.61
C GLU A 136 -8.58 2.55 27.29
N TYR A 137 -7.80 1.46 27.20
CA TYR A 137 -7.16 1.08 25.95
C TYR A 137 -8.16 0.82 24.84
N HIS A 138 -9.27 0.13 25.12
CA HIS A 138 -10.33 -0.06 24.14
C HIS A 138 -10.96 1.26 23.68
N HIS A 139 -11.10 2.26 24.55
CA HIS A 139 -11.55 3.59 24.17
C HIS A 139 -10.51 4.32 23.29
N MET A 140 -9.22 4.26 23.62
CA MET A 140 -8.15 4.83 22.78
C MET A 140 -8.13 4.19 21.38
N LEU A 141 -8.29 2.86 21.31
CA LEU A 141 -8.37 2.14 20.05
C LEU A 141 -9.64 2.51 19.24
N ASP A 142 -10.77 2.76 19.91
CA ASP A 142 -11.99 3.29 19.29
C ASP A 142 -11.74 4.64 18.59
N GLU A 143 -11.04 5.54 19.26
CA GLU A 143 -10.69 6.85 18.70
C GLU A 143 -9.79 6.71 17.48
N LEU A 144 -8.80 5.82 17.52
CA LEU A 144 -7.94 5.52 16.38
C LEU A 144 -8.71 4.90 15.22
N GLU A 145 -9.63 3.96 15.49
CA GLU A 145 -10.48 3.33 14.47
C GLU A 145 -11.42 4.36 13.81
N LYS A 146 -12.00 5.27 14.61
CA LYS A 146 -12.91 6.31 14.15
C LYS A 146 -12.24 7.51 13.50
N LYS A 147 -10.89 7.65 13.64
CA LYS A 147 -10.14 8.76 13.04
C LYS A 147 -10.45 8.87 11.54
N PRO A 148 -10.91 10.03 11.04
CA PRO A 148 -11.26 10.19 9.63
C PRO A 148 -10.03 10.12 8.73
N ALA A 149 -10.23 9.83 7.46
CA ALA A 149 -9.16 9.92 6.47
C ALA A 149 -8.71 11.38 6.26
N ASN A 150 -7.41 11.60 6.05
CA ASN A 150 -6.81 12.93 5.85
C ASN A 150 -7.30 13.59 4.56
N TYR A 151 -7.73 12.79 3.58
CA TYR A 151 -8.07 13.26 2.24
C TYR A 151 -9.44 12.79 1.80
N ASN A 152 -10.22 13.70 1.26
CA ASN A 152 -11.49 13.38 0.60
C ASN A 152 -11.24 12.86 -0.83
N ALA A 153 -12.30 12.37 -1.50
CA ALA A 153 -12.23 11.78 -2.83
C ALA A 153 -11.60 12.72 -3.88
N TRP A 154 -11.85 14.02 -3.78
CA TRP A 154 -11.28 15.02 -4.70
C TRP A 154 -9.77 15.16 -4.54
N LYS A 155 -9.29 15.27 -3.29
CA LYS A 155 -7.84 15.34 -3.00
C LYS A 155 -7.13 14.05 -3.41
N LEU A 156 -7.76 12.87 -3.22
CA LEU A 156 -7.22 11.60 -3.68
C LEU A 156 -7.19 11.51 -5.22
N GLY A 157 -8.19 12.05 -5.90
CA GLY A 157 -8.18 12.20 -7.36
C GLY A 157 -7.01 13.04 -7.84
N LEU A 158 -6.78 14.22 -7.25
CA LEU A 158 -5.64 15.07 -7.57
C LEU A 158 -4.30 14.38 -7.26
N ALA A 159 -4.20 13.68 -6.13
CA ALA A 159 -2.99 12.94 -5.78
C ALA A 159 -2.64 11.88 -6.83
N ALA A 160 -3.63 11.11 -7.30
CA ALA A 160 -3.46 10.14 -8.39
C ALA A 160 -3.13 10.80 -9.72
N ALA A 161 -3.74 11.94 -10.03
CA ALA A 161 -3.45 12.72 -11.23
C ALA A 161 -1.96 13.13 -11.28
N PHE A 162 -1.46 13.74 -10.22
CA PHE A 162 -0.05 14.09 -10.11
C PHE A 162 0.87 12.86 -10.12
N ALA A 163 0.51 11.79 -9.40
CA ALA A 163 1.31 10.57 -9.35
C ALA A 163 1.43 9.90 -10.72
N CYS A 164 0.32 9.72 -11.43
CA CYS A 164 0.31 9.06 -12.75
C CYS A 164 0.87 9.96 -13.85
N GLY A 165 0.61 11.27 -13.81
CA GLY A 165 1.23 12.22 -14.73
C GLY A 165 2.76 12.24 -14.60
N ALA A 166 3.27 12.33 -13.37
CA ALA A 166 4.71 12.23 -13.11
C ALA A 166 5.28 10.88 -13.56
N PHE A 167 4.58 9.79 -13.27
CA PHE A 167 4.99 8.44 -13.68
C PHE A 167 5.01 8.28 -15.21
N THR A 168 4.07 8.89 -15.94
CA THR A 168 4.05 8.92 -17.40
C THR A 168 5.34 9.52 -17.94
N PHE A 169 5.77 10.67 -17.42
CA PHE A 169 7.04 11.29 -17.78
C PHE A 169 8.25 10.39 -17.50
N LEU A 170 8.28 9.76 -16.32
CA LEU A 170 9.39 8.85 -15.92
C LEU A 170 9.47 7.60 -16.79
N LEU A 171 8.39 7.21 -17.45
CA LEU A 171 8.35 6.12 -18.44
C LEU A 171 8.67 6.57 -19.86
N GLY A 172 8.92 7.87 -20.09
CA GLY A 172 9.28 8.45 -21.39
C GLY A 172 8.12 9.13 -22.11
N GLY A 173 6.97 9.32 -21.47
CA GLY A 173 5.84 10.05 -22.06
C GLY A 173 6.11 11.53 -22.22
N GLY A 174 5.66 12.12 -23.35
CA GLY A 174 5.72 13.55 -23.63
C GLY A 174 4.64 14.36 -22.88
N ILE A 175 4.61 15.66 -23.14
CA ILE A 175 3.65 16.58 -22.50
C ILE A 175 2.18 16.17 -22.74
N PRO A 176 1.77 15.79 -23.96
CA PRO A 176 0.38 15.37 -24.22
C PRO A 176 -0.02 14.15 -23.38
N GLU A 177 0.82 13.12 -23.36
CA GLU A 177 0.57 11.90 -22.59
C GLU A 177 0.52 12.17 -21.07
N VAL A 178 1.43 13.02 -20.58
CA VAL A 178 1.46 13.44 -19.18
C VAL A 178 0.16 14.13 -18.78
N LEU A 179 -0.32 15.08 -19.58
CA LEU A 179 -1.56 15.83 -19.29
C LEU A 179 -2.80 14.93 -19.39
N CYS A 180 -2.89 14.09 -20.41
CA CYS A 180 -4.01 13.18 -20.58
C CYS A 180 -4.05 12.09 -19.52
N ALA A 181 -2.88 11.54 -19.12
CA ALA A 181 -2.77 10.58 -18.02
C ALA A 181 -3.09 11.23 -16.67
N PHE A 182 -2.68 12.47 -16.46
CA PHE A 182 -3.07 13.26 -15.28
C PHE A 182 -4.59 13.36 -15.16
N LEU A 183 -5.29 13.74 -16.20
CA LEU A 183 -6.76 13.85 -16.18
C LEU A 183 -7.41 12.49 -16.02
N GLY A 184 -6.98 11.47 -16.78
CA GLY A 184 -7.52 10.12 -16.70
C GLY A 184 -7.39 9.50 -15.33
N ALA A 185 -6.20 9.53 -14.73
CA ALA A 185 -5.97 9.01 -13.39
C ALA A 185 -6.75 9.78 -12.32
N GLY A 186 -6.86 11.10 -12.45
CA GLY A 186 -7.61 11.95 -11.54
C GLY A 186 -9.09 11.56 -11.49
N VAL A 187 -9.72 11.43 -12.65
CA VAL A 187 -11.13 11.01 -12.78
C VAL A 187 -11.31 9.58 -12.28
N GLY A 188 -10.45 8.65 -12.71
CA GLY A 188 -10.52 7.25 -12.30
C GLY A 188 -10.45 7.08 -10.77
N GLN A 189 -9.47 7.70 -10.12
CA GLN A 189 -9.32 7.61 -8.66
C GLN A 189 -10.44 8.33 -7.91
N PHE A 190 -10.94 9.45 -8.41
CA PHE A 190 -12.11 10.11 -7.83
C PHE A 190 -13.33 9.21 -7.81
N ILE A 191 -13.63 8.55 -8.94
CA ILE A 191 -14.73 7.59 -9.07
C ILE A 191 -14.52 6.41 -8.12
N ARG A 192 -13.31 5.82 -8.11
CA ARG A 192 -12.95 4.73 -7.21
C ARG A 192 -13.20 5.09 -5.75
N SER A 193 -12.74 6.26 -5.32
CA SER A 193 -12.90 6.73 -3.95
C SER A 193 -14.38 6.91 -3.57
N LYS A 194 -15.19 7.43 -4.48
CA LYS A 194 -16.65 7.57 -4.28
C LYS A 194 -17.37 6.22 -4.19
N MET A 195 -17.00 5.26 -5.02
CA MET A 195 -17.58 3.91 -5.02
C MET A 195 -17.20 3.14 -3.76
N LEU A 196 -15.93 3.20 -3.33
CA LEU A 196 -15.47 2.60 -2.07
C LEU A 196 -16.20 3.21 -0.86
N GLY A 197 -16.43 4.52 -0.86
CA GLY A 197 -17.22 5.21 0.18
C GLY A 197 -18.67 4.74 0.24
N LYS A 198 -19.21 4.21 -0.86
CA LYS A 198 -20.54 3.57 -0.93
C LYS A 198 -20.51 2.06 -0.62
N ARG A 199 -19.38 1.53 -0.16
CA ARG A 199 -19.17 0.10 0.14
C ARG A 199 -19.40 -0.84 -1.04
N ILE A 200 -19.18 -0.36 -2.27
CA ILE A 200 -19.21 -1.20 -3.48
C ILE A 200 -17.99 -2.14 -3.45
N THR A 201 -18.14 -3.36 -3.98
CA THR A 201 -17.07 -4.35 -4.00
C THR A 201 -15.81 -3.81 -4.68
N LEU A 202 -14.63 -4.15 -4.14
CA LEU A 202 -13.35 -3.64 -4.63
C LEU A 202 -13.15 -3.89 -6.13
N PHE A 203 -13.49 -5.08 -6.62
CA PHE A 203 -13.31 -5.43 -8.03
C PHE A 203 -14.19 -4.62 -8.96
N ALA A 204 -15.44 -4.36 -8.60
CA ALA A 204 -16.29 -3.45 -9.36
C ALA A 204 -15.74 -2.01 -9.37
N CYS A 205 -15.20 -1.55 -8.23
CA CYS A 205 -14.54 -0.25 -8.15
C CYS A 205 -13.32 -0.17 -9.08
N ILE A 206 -12.51 -1.25 -9.19
CA ILE A 206 -11.35 -1.32 -10.08
C ILE A 206 -11.80 -1.25 -11.54
N ILE A 207 -12.74 -2.10 -11.96
CA ILE A 207 -13.23 -2.15 -13.34
C ILE A 207 -13.74 -0.78 -13.78
N VAL A 208 -14.67 -0.20 -13.01
CA VAL A 208 -15.29 1.08 -13.38
C VAL A 208 -14.27 2.22 -13.37
N SER A 209 -13.35 2.25 -12.42
CA SER A 209 -12.34 3.31 -12.34
C SER A 209 -11.30 3.23 -13.47
N VAL A 210 -10.89 2.01 -13.86
CA VAL A 210 -9.98 1.80 -15.01
C VAL A 210 -10.69 2.18 -16.30
N MET A 211 -11.93 1.76 -16.52
CA MET A 211 -12.71 2.16 -17.69
C MET A 211 -12.83 3.70 -17.79
N ALA A 212 -13.18 4.35 -16.66
CA ALA A 212 -13.29 5.81 -16.63
C ALA A 212 -11.96 6.50 -16.90
N ALA A 213 -10.84 5.98 -16.37
CA ALA A 213 -9.50 6.53 -16.64
C ALA A 213 -9.12 6.41 -18.12
N CYS A 214 -9.32 5.23 -18.72
CA CYS A 214 -9.05 4.99 -20.15
C CYS A 214 -9.92 5.88 -21.05
N LEU A 215 -11.24 5.96 -20.80
CA LEU A 215 -12.14 6.81 -21.57
C LEU A 215 -11.79 8.29 -21.46
N THR A 216 -11.42 8.75 -20.26
CA THR A 216 -10.99 10.14 -20.07
C THR A 216 -9.68 10.41 -20.81
N TYR A 217 -8.71 9.49 -20.74
CA TYR A 217 -7.46 9.61 -21.50
C TYR A 217 -7.73 9.74 -23.00
N VAL A 218 -8.52 8.81 -23.56
CA VAL A 218 -8.84 8.78 -24.98
C VAL A 218 -9.59 10.04 -25.40
N GLY A 219 -10.62 10.42 -24.67
CA GLY A 219 -11.38 11.63 -24.98
C GLY A 219 -10.52 12.90 -24.96
N THR A 220 -9.58 13.01 -24.00
CA THR A 220 -8.69 14.18 -23.91
C THR A 220 -7.61 14.18 -24.97
N ILE A 221 -7.01 13.03 -25.31
CA ILE A 221 -5.99 12.97 -26.35
C ILE A 221 -6.59 13.21 -27.73
N SER A 222 -7.76 12.62 -28.06
CA SER A 222 -8.47 12.87 -29.32
C SER A 222 -8.90 14.33 -29.46
N LEU A 223 -9.31 14.98 -28.37
CA LEU A 223 -9.60 16.40 -28.39
C LEU A 223 -8.34 17.24 -28.64
N ALA A 224 -7.21 16.87 -28.02
CA ALA A 224 -5.94 17.55 -28.23
C ALA A 224 -5.43 17.36 -29.66
N GLU A 225 -5.57 16.18 -30.27
CA GLU A 225 -5.25 15.90 -31.66
C GLU A 225 -6.10 16.77 -32.61
N ALA A 226 -7.40 16.86 -32.37
CA ALA A 226 -8.31 17.66 -33.20
C ALA A 226 -8.05 19.16 -33.12
N LEU A 227 -7.70 19.68 -31.91
CA LEU A 227 -7.51 21.12 -31.69
C LEU A 227 -6.08 21.60 -31.98
N LEU A 228 -5.07 20.78 -31.67
CA LEU A 228 -3.65 21.15 -31.68
C LEU A 228 -2.89 20.51 -32.85
N HIS A 229 -3.54 19.67 -33.66
CA HIS A 229 -2.96 18.96 -34.82
C HIS A 229 -1.71 18.14 -34.42
N ILE A 230 -1.73 17.53 -33.21
CA ILE A 230 -0.65 16.66 -32.69
C ILE A 230 -0.73 15.32 -33.44
N SER A 231 0.41 14.72 -33.79
CA SER A 231 0.45 13.42 -34.45
C SER A 231 -0.06 12.27 -33.56
N ALA A 232 -0.77 11.30 -34.16
CA ALA A 232 -1.49 10.20 -33.48
C ALA A 232 -0.61 9.12 -32.79
N ILE A 233 0.62 9.43 -32.31
CA ILE A 233 1.53 8.46 -31.71
C ILE A 233 1.50 8.56 -30.17
N HIS A 234 0.31 8.66 -29.58
CA HIS A 234 0.17 8.89 -28.14
C HIS A 234 -0.55 7.74 -27.42
N GLU A 235 -0.59 6.56 -28.04
CA GLU A 235 -1.39 5.42 -27.57
C GLU A 235 -0.86 4.79 -26.27
N ALA A 236 0.45 4.90 -25.95
CA ALA A 236 1.02 4.27 -24.76
C ALA A 236 0.56 4.88 -23.44
N GLY A 237 0.12 6.13 -23.43
CA GLY A 237 -0.19 6.87 -22.20
C GLY A 237 -1.44 6.41 -21.45
N TYR A 238 -2.40 5.73 -22.15
CA TYR A 238 -3.61 5.24 -21.48
C TYR A 238 -3.30 4.22 -20.37
N ILE A 239 -2.20 3.45 -20.54
CA ILE A 239 -1.74 2.51 -19.52
C ILE A 239 -1.35 3.27 -18.25
N CYS A 240 -0.65 4.40 -18.43
CA CYS A 240 -0.21 5.22 -17.32
C CYS A 240 -1.39 5.83 -16.55
N ALA A 241 -2.48 6.16 -17.24
CA ALA A 241 -3.69 6.71 -16.64
C ALA A 241 -4.37 5.73 -15.67
N MET A 242 -4.14 4.41 -15.77
CA MET A 242 -4.74 3.41 -14.88
C MET A 242 -3.78 2.89 -13.79
N LEU A 243 -2.50 3.32 -13.76
CA LEU A 243 -1.49 2.79 -12.83
C LEU A 243 -1.77 3.11 -11.35
N PHE A 244 -2.66 4.06 -11.04
CA PHE A 244 -3.10 4.34 -9.67
C PHE A 244 -3.78 3.13 -8.98
N VAL A 245 -4.22 2.14 -9.75
CA VAL A 245 -4.87 0.92 -9.23
C VAL A 245 -3.86 -0.14 -8.82
N ILE A 246 -2.62 -0.10 -9.35
CA ILE A 246 -1.61 -1.13 -9.10
C ILE A 246 -1.30 -1.22 -7.60
N PRO A 247 -1.45 -2.41 -7.00
CA PRO A 247 -1.36 -2.60 -5.56
C PRO A 247 0.10 -2.73 -5.08
N GLY A 248 0.89 -1.68 -5.28
CA GLY A 248 2.32 -1.69 -4.96
C GLY A 248 2.60 -1.95 -3.48
N PHE A 249 1.76 -1.42 -2.58
CA PHE A 249 1.96 -1.62 -1.14
C PHE A 249 1.84 -3.11 -0.73
N PRO A 250 0.77 -3.86 -1.06
CA PRO A 250 0.68 -5.29 -0.79
C PRO A 250 1.79 -6.12 -1.48
N LEU A 251 2.21 -5.76 -2.70
CA LEU A 251 3.32 -6.44 -3.39
C LEU A 251 4.62 -6.35 -2.57
N ILE A 252 4.96 -5.16 -2.10
CA ILE A 252 6.19 -4.91 -1.35
C ILE A 252 6.12 -5.54 0.03
N THR A 253 5.01 -5.34 0.77
CA THR A 253 4.86 -5.91 2.12
C THR A 253 4.76 -7.42 2.10
N GLY A 254 4.10 -8.02 1.10
CA GLY A 254 4.09 -9.47 0.89
C GLY A 254 5.48 -10.04 0.64
N GLY A 255 6.30 -9.38 -0.17
CA GLY A 255 7.68 -9.77 -0.38
C GLY A 255 8.55 -9.66 0.89
N ILE A 256 8.32 -8.65 1.73
CA ILE A 256 8.99 -8.53 3.04
C ILE A 256 8.56 -9.67 3.98
N ASP A 257 7.26 -10.02 4.01
CA ASP A 257 6.75 -11.11 4.84
C ASP A 257 7.36 -12.46 4.41
N LEU A 258 7.45 -12.75 3.10
CA LEU A 258 8.14 -13.95 2.60
C LEU A 258 9.63 -13.98 3.01
N ALA A 259 10.31 -12.85 2.93
CA ALA A 259 11.72 -12.76 3.34
C ALA A 259 11.92 -12.99 4.85
N LYS A 260 10.86 -12.84 5.66
CA LYS A 260 10.84 -13.14 7.09
C LYS A 260 10.18 -14.48 7.43
N LEU A 261 9.90 -15.31 6.42
CA LEU A 261 9.26 -16.63 6.55
C LEU A 261 7.81 -16.58 7.08
N ASP A 262 7.18 -15.41 7.10
CA ASP A 262 5.72 -15.28 7.31
C ASP A 262 4.99 -15.69 6.01
N MET A 263 5.08 -16.99 5.67
CA MET A 263 4.66 -17.53 4.37
C MET A 263 3.17 -17.32 4.09
N ARG A 264 2.30 -17.55 5.08
CA ARG A 264 0.85 -17.40 4.94
C ARG A 264 0.49 -15.96 4.53
N SER A 265 0.89 -14.97 5.34
CA SER A 265 0.62 -13.56 5.06
C SER A 265 1.24 -13.11 3.73
N GLY A 266 2.49 -13.50 3.47
CA GLY A 266 3.20 -13.13 2.25
C GLY A 266 2.51 -13.62 0.99
N LEU A 267 2.14 -14.92 0.94
CA LEU A 267 1.43 -15.52 -0.20
C LEU A 267 0.03 -14.94 -0.39
N GLU A 268 -0.74 -14.77 0.69
CA GLU A 268 -2.09 -14.18 0.62
C GLU A 268 -2.04 -12.73 0.08
N ARG A 269 -1.04 -11.91 0.51
CA ARG A 269 -0.84 -10.54 0.00
C ARG A 269 -0.46 -10.53 -1.47
N LEU A 270 0.43 -11.42 -1.89
CA LEU A 270 0.81 -11.53 -3.30
C LEU A 270 -0.37 -12.01 -4.15
N ALA A 271 -1.13 -13.00 -3.71
CA ALA A 271 -2.33 -13.46 -4.40
C ALA A 271 -3.36 -12.33 -4.52
N TYR A 272 -3.65 -11.61 -3.44
CA TYR A 272 -4.52 -10.43 -3.44
C TYR A 272 -4.06 -9.36 -4.44
N ALA A 273 -2.77 -9.04 -4.44
CA ALA A 273 -2.20 -8.08 -5.37
C ALA A 273 -2.29 -8.57 -6.83
N MET A 274 -2.02 -9.84 -7.08
CA MET A 274 -2.15 -10.44 -8.42
C MET A 274 -3.59 -10.37 -8.96
N PHE A 275 -4.61 -10.65 -8.13
CA PHE A 275 -6.00 -10.50 -8.53
C PHE A 275 -6.34 -9.06 -8.94
N ILE A 276 -5.89 -8.07 -8.17
CA ILE A 276 -6.08 -6.64 -8.53
C ILE A 276 -5.42 -6.32 -9.88
N ILE A 277 -4.17 -6.76 -10.08
CA ILE A 277 -3.42 -6.54 -11.32
C ILE A 277 -4.12 -7.17 -12.50
N VAL A 278 -4.54 -8.44 -12.38
CA VAL A 278 -5.22 -9.16 -13.47
C VAL A 278 -6.52 -8.46 -13.85
N ILE A 279 -7.35 -8.07 -12.88
CA ILE A 279 -8.62 -7.37 -13.16
C ILE A 279 -8.37 -6.01 -13.81
N ALA A 280 -7.41 -5.22 -13.28
CA ALA A 280 -7.09 -3.92 -13.86
C ALA A 280 -6.54 -4.02 -15.29
N THR A 281 -5.62 -4.96 -15.52
CA THR A 281 -5.00 -5.14 -16.83
C THR A 281 -5.93 -5.77 -17.86
N LEU A 282 -6.79 -6.74 -17.47
CA LEU A 282 -7.84 -7.26 -18.35
C LEU A 282 -8.87 -6.18 -18.73
N THR A 283 -9.23 -5.32 -17.76
CA THR A 283 -10.12 -4.18 -18.06
C THR A 283 -9.45 -3.21 -19.04
N GLY A 284 -8.19 -2.87 -18.79
CA GLY A 284 -7.41 -2.03 -19.71
C GLY A 284 -7.23 -2.66 -21.10
N TYR A 285 -7.03 -3.97 -21.18
CA TYR A 285 -6.95 -4.74 -22.41
C TYR A 285 -8.28 -4.70 -23.19
N ALA A 286 -9.41 -4.95 -22.51
CA ALA A 286 -10.73 -4.85 -23.12
C ALA A 286 -11.00 -3.44 -23.65
N MET A 287 -10.61 -2.40 -22.92
CA MET A 287 -10.70 -1.02 -23.38
C MET A 287 -9.80 -0.75 -24.59
N ALA A 288 -8.57 -1.29 -24.61
CA ALA A 288 -7.67 -1.15 -25.75
C ALA A 288 -8.26 -1.79 -27.02
N LEU A 289 -8.86 -2.99 -26.91
CA LEU A 289 -9.55 -3.64 -28.04
C LEU A 289 -10.74 -2.83 -28.55
N LEU A 290 -11.57 -2.31 -27.62
CA LEU A 290 -12.75 -1.50 -27.98
C LEU A 290 -12.38 -0.16 -28.66
N LEU A 291 -11.26 0.43 -28.26
CA LEU A 291 -10.80 1.74 -28.72
C LEU A 291 -9.72 1.64 -29.79
N HIS A 292 -9.35 0.41 -30.21
CA HIS A 292 -8.29 0.10 -31.17
C HIS A 292 -6.91 0.66 -30.81
N PHE A 293 -6.58 0.69 -29.51
CA PHE A 293 -5.29 1.14 -29.00
C PHE A 293 -4.29 -0.01 -28.84
N GLN A 294 -3.02 0.31 -29.09
CA GLN A 294 -1.90 -0.62 -28.90
C GLN A 294 -0.95 -0.10 -27.80
N PRO A 295 -0.28 -0.99 -27.04
CA PRO A 295 0.71 -0.61 -26.04
C PRO A 295 2.05 -0.23 -26.72
N ALA A 296 2.02 0.78 -27.58
CA ALA A 296 3.19 1.29 -28.29
C ALA A 296 4.28 1.77 -27.30
N SER A 297 5.48 1.98 -27.81
CA SER A 297 6.55 2.66 -27.04
C SER A 297 6.36 4.16 -27.14
N PHE A 298 6.73 4.89 -26.08
CA PHE A 298 6.76 6.34 -26.14
C PHE A 298 7.79 6.84 -27.16
N ALA A 299 7.52 7.98 -27.78
CA ALA A 299 8.48 8.65 -28.65
C ALA A 299 9.68 9.14 -27.81
N GLU A 300 10.89 9.09 -28.40
CA GLU A 300 12.08 9.57 -27.71
C GLU A 300 12.00 11.09 -27.46
N LEU A 301 12.18 11.48 -26.21
CA LEU A 301 12.20 12.88 -25.80
C LEU A 301 13.61 13.45 -26.05
N SER A 302 13.73 14.42 -26.95
CA SER A 302 14.98 15.15 -27.19
C SER A 302 15.19 16.25 -26.12
N ILE A 303 15.50 15.83 -24.88
CA ILE A 303 15.78 16.71 -23.74
C ILE A 303 17.28 16.61 -23.42
N SER A 304 17.92 17.74 -23.09
CA SER A 304 19.33 17.70 -22.68
C SER A 304 19.50 16.89 -21.37
N PRO A 305 20.63 16.19 -21.18
CA PRO A 305 20.82 15.30 -20.02
C PRO A 305 20.60 15.97 -18.68
N LEU A 306 21.03 17.23 -18.52
CA LEU A 306 20.86 17.99 -17.28
C LEU A 306 19.37 18.27 -16.99
N TRP A 307 18.62 18.73 -17.99
CA TRP A 307 17.18 18.96 -17.85
C TRP A 307 16.42 17.67 -17.60
N ASN A 308 16.80 16.57 -18.24
CA ASN A 308 16.22 15.26 -18.00
C ASN A 308 16.41 14.81 -16.54
N LEU A 309 17.63 14.95 -16.00
CA LEU A 309 17.92 14.66 -14.60
C LEU A 309 17.07 15.51 -13.64
N LEU A 310 16.99 16.83 -13.85
CA LEU A 310 16.21 17.73 -13.01
C LEU A 310 14.71 17.41 -13.05
N LEU A 311 14.19 17.13 -14.23
CA LEU A 311 12.78 16.73 -14.42
C LEU A 311 12.49 15.36 -13.81
N ARG A 312 13.41 14.40 -13.88
CA ARG A 312 13.30 13.09 -13.21
C ARG A 312 13.28 13.23 -11.70
N LEU A 313 14.13 14.08 -11.13
CA LEU A 313 14.09 14.40 -9.69
C LEU A 313 12.72 14.96 -9.30
N LEU A 314 12.24 15.97 -10.01
CA LEU A 314 10.94 16.59 -9.74
C LEU A 314 9.79 15.60 -9.90
N ALA A 315 9.76 14.86 -11.02
CA ALA A 315 8.71 13.89 -11.29
C ALA A 315 8.72 12.73 -10.30
N SER A 316 9.90 12.24 -9.88
CA SER A 316 10.01 11.22 -8.85
C SER A 316 9.49 11.72 -7.50
N PHE A 317 9.80 12.97 -7.12
CA PHE A 317 9.24 13.58 -5.91
C PHE A 317 7.71 13.68 -5.97
N VAL A 318 7.18 14.28 -7.03
CA VAL A 318 5.74 14.50 -7.22
C VAL A 318 4.98 13.18 -7.27
N GLY A 319 5.51 12.19 -8.00
CA GLY A 319 4.93 10.87 -8.11
C GLY A 319 4.82 10.15 -6.77
N VAL A 320 5.92 10.11 -6.02
CA VAL A 320 5.96 9.47 -4.69
C VAL A 320 5.10 10.22 -3.69
N TYR A 321 5.11 11.54 -3.70
CA TYR A 321 4.26 12.36 -2.84
C TYR A 321 2.78 12.04 -3.07
N GLY A 322 2.35 11.98 -4.34
CA GLY A 322 0.98 11.63 -4.71
C GLY A 322 0.59 10.21 -4.27
N PHE A 323 1.42 9.19 -4.52
CA PHE A 323 1.18 7.83 -4.03
C PHE A 323 1.13 7.77 -2.51
N SER A 324 2.00 8.49 -1.80
CA SER A 324 1.99 8.55 -0.34
C SER A 324 0.69 9.17 0.20
N MET A 325 0.16 10.22 -0.45
CA MET A 325 -1.17 10.76 -0.11
C MET A 325 -2.29 9.73 -0.32
N MET A 326 -2.21 8.92 -1.38
CA MET A 326 -3.19 7.84 -1.63
C MET A 326 -3.16 6.77 -0.54
N PHE A 327 -2.04 6.59 0.17
CA PHE A 327 -1.91 5.76 1.36
C PHE A 327 -2.30 6.47 2.66
N ASN A 328 -2.96 7.63 2.55
CA ASN A 328 -3.42 8.47 3.66
C ASN A 328 -2.28 9.03 4.53
N SER A 329 -1.07 9.18 3.98
CA SER A 329 0.06 9.79 4.70
C SER A 329 -0.20 11.28 4.97
N PRO A 330 0.08 11.79 6.17
CA PRO A 330 0.09 13.23 6.43
C PRO A 330 1.07 13.97 5.51
N PRO A 331 0.86 15.26 5.20
CA PRO A 331 1.70 16.00 4.23
C PRO A 331 3.20 15.96 4.52
N LYS A 332 3.59 16.02 5.79
CA LYS A 332 5.01 15.93 6.21
C LYS A 332 5.60 14.55 5.91
N MET A 333 4.86 13.48 6.26
CA MET A 333 5.28 12.10 5.97
C MET A 333 5.39 11.87 4.47
N ALA A 334 4.41 12.36 3.68
CA ALA A 334 4.41 12.27 2.22
C ALA A 334 5.60 13.02 1.60
N ALA A 335 5.96 14.20 2.12
CA ALA A 335 7.11 14.96 1.65
C ALA A 335 8.44 14.24 1.91
N ILE A 336 8.60 13.65 3.09
CA ILE A 336 9.82 12.88 3.42
C ILE A 336 9.93 11.64 2.53
N ALA A 337 8.83 10.89 2.35
CA ALA A 337 8.80 9.77 1.42
C ALA A 337 9.11 10.23 -0.02
N GLY A 338 8.58 11.39 -0.43
CA GLY A 338 8.87 12.04 -1.72
C GLY A 338 10.36 12.32 -1.92
N LEU A 339 11.03 12.90 -0.92
CA LEU A 339 12.46 13.18 -0.97
C LEU A 339 13.30 11.89 -1.06
N VAL A 340 12.94 10.88 -0.28
CA VAL A 340 13.61 9.57 -0.35
C VAL A 340 13.43 8.93 -1.73
N GLY A 341 12.18 8.93 -2.26
CA GLY A 341 11.89 8.37 -3.57
C GLY A 341 12.49 9.18 -4.72
N MET A 342 12.59 10.50 -4.58
CA MET A 342 13.26 11.38 -5.53
C MET A 342 14.69 10.92 -5.80
N VAL A 343 15.47 10.71 -4.76
CA VAL A 343 16.86 10.25 -4.89
C VAL A 343 16.93 8.81 -5.40
N ALA A 344 16.19 7.90 -4.78
CA ALA A 344 16.26 6.48 -5.05
C ALA A 344 15.76 6.11 -6.45
N ASN A 345 14.63 6.68 -6.91
CA ASN A 345 14.10 6.37 -8.22
C ASN A 345 14.91 7.04 -9.34
N THR A 346 15.38 8.27 -9.12
CA THR A 346 16.26 8.92 -10.12
C THR A 346 17.56 8.13 -10.26
N LEU A 347 18.20 7.73 -9.16
CA LEU A 347 19.37 6.86 -9.22
C LEU A 347 19.11 5.58 -10.04
N ARG A 348 17.96 4.92 -9.81
CA ARG A 348 17.57 3.73 -10.60
C ARG A 348 17.48 4.03 -12.09
N LEU A 349 16.87 5.16 -12.48
CA LEU A 349 16.71 5.55 -13.89
C LEU A 349 18.05 5.90 -14.54
N GLU A 350 18.90 6.66 -13.84
CA GLU A 350 20.24 6.98 -14.34
C GLU A 350 21.11 5.72 -14.50
N LEU A 351 21.01 4.75 -13.59
CA LEU A 351 21.69 3.46 -13.74
C LEU A 351 21.22 2.70 -14.99
N LEU A 352 19.93 2.77 -15.35
CA LEU A 352 19.40 2.14 -16.56
C LEU A 352 19.92 2.82 -17.84
N ASP A 353 20.07 4.13 -17.83
CA ASP A 353 20.50 4.89 -19.01
C ASP A 353 22.01 4.86 -19.21
N PHE A 354 22.80 4.94 -18.15
CA PHE A 354 24.26 5.05 -18.25
C PHE A 354 25.02 3.73 -18.05
N THR A 355 24.32 2.63 -17.75
CA THR A 355 24.95 1.33 -17.56
C THR A 355 24.18 0.22 -18.29
N THR A 356 24.81 -0.93 -18.43
CA THR A 356 24.20 -2.14 -18.99
C THR A 356 23.47 -2.99 -17.94
N LEU A 357 23.17 -2.44 -16.76
CA LEU A 357 22.54 -3.16 -15.67
C LEU A 357 21.10 -3.57 -16.03
N PRO A 358 20.72 -4.82 -15.77
CA PRO A 358 19.33 -5.25 -15.92
C PRO A 358 18.38 -4.47 -15.00
N ALA A 359 17.14 -4.23 -15.45
CA ALA A 359 16.14 -3.44 -14.73
C ALA A 359 15.87 -3.94 -13.29
N GLY A 360 15.93 -5.25 -13.04
CA GLY A 360 15.81 -5.84 -11.71
C GLY A 360 16.93 -5.43 -10.76
N ILE A 361 18.19 -5.40 -11.25
CA ILE A 361 19.35 -4.98 -10.45
C ILE A 361 19.27 -3.47 -10.16
N ALA A 362 18.94 -2.66 -11.15
CA ALA A 362 18.74 -1.22 -10.94
C ALA A 362 17.61 -0.95 -9.91
N ALA A 363 16.51 -1.73 -9.96
CA ALA A 363 15.43 -1.66 -8.96
C ALA A 363 15.90 -2.09 -7.56
N LEU A 364 16.72 -3.14 -7.45
CA LEU A 364 17.34 -3.59 -6.19
C LEU A 364 18.18 -2.47 -5.57
N ILE A 365 19.06 -1.84 -6.35
CA ILE A 365 19.90 -0.73 -5.89
C ILE A 365 19.04 0.46 -5.48
N GLY A 366 18.05 0.85 -6.28
CA GLY A 366 17.12 1.92 -5.96
C GLY A 366 16.36 1.66 -4.66
N ALA A 367 15.80 0.46 -4.48
CA ALA A 367 15.08 0.09 -3.26
C ALA A 367 16.00 0.02 -2.03
N THR A 368 17.24 -0.48 -2.18
CA THR A 368 18.24 -0.48 -1.10
C THR A 368 18.58 0.96 -0.70
N THR A 369 18.78 1.85 -1.66
CA THR A 369 19.03 3.29 -1.41
C THR A 369 17.86 3.93 -0.68
N ALA A 370 16.61 3.69 -1.11
CA ALA A 370 15.42 4.18 -0.41
C ALA A 370 15.36 3.68 1.05
N GLY A 371 15.64 2.40 1.26
CA GLY A 371 15.67 1.79 2.58
C GLY A 371 16.75 2.38 3.50
N LEU A 372 17.96 2.64 2.97
CA LEU A 372 19.05 3.27 3.71
C LEU A 372 18.71 4.73 4.06
N LEU A 373 18.30 5.54 3.08
CA LEU A 373 17.90 6.94 3.31
C LEU A 373 16.78 7.05 4.36
N ALA A 374 15.73 6.23 4.23
CA ALA A 374 14.66 6.21 5.22
C ALA A 374 15.17 5.78 6.61
N SER A 375 16.18 4.91 6.68
CA SER A 375 16.79 4.49 7.95
C SER A 375 17.60 5.59 8.64
N PHE A 376 18.10 6.56 7.91
CA PHE A 376 18.73 7.74 8.51
C PHE A 376 17.70 8.75 9.02
N VAL A 377 16.60 8.90 8.29
CA VAL A 377 15.63 9.97 8.54
C VAL A 377 14.52 9.58 9.52
N TYR A 378 14.14 8.29 9.64
CA TYR A 378 12.96 7.88 10.40
C TYR A 378 13.00 8.27 11.89
N ARG A 379 14.19 8.26 12.52
CA ARG A 379 14.35 8.62 13.94
C ARG A 379 14.08 10.10 14.20
N SER A 380 14.62 10.96 13.34
CA SER A 380 14.41 12.41 13.44
C SER A 380 13.03 12.85 12.95
N ALA A 381 12.45 12.09 12.00
CA ALA A 381 11.13 12.38 11.46
C ALA A 381 9.98 11.91 12.37
N GLY A 382 10.24 10.92 13.26
CA GLY A 382 9.24 10.36 14.17
C GLY A 382 8.16 9.50 13.49
N TYR A 383 8.42 9.01 12.24
CA TYR A 383 7.48 8.18 11.50
C TYR A 383 7.98 6.75 11.31
N PRO A 384 7.07 5.75 11.20
CA PRO A 384 7.45 4.37 10.93
C PRO A 384 8.23 4.24 9.62
N ARG A 385 9.31 3.45 9.62
CA ARG A 385 10.14 3.23 8.40
C ARG A 385 9.31 2.79 7.20
N VAL A 386 8.33 1.89 7.40
CA VAL A 386 7.51 1.35 6.30
C VAL A 386 6.67 2.43 5.64
N SER A 387 6.20 3.41 6.41
CA SER A 387 5.43 4.56 5.90
C SER A 387 6.30 5.52 5.06
N LEU A 388 7.61 5.44 5.19
CA LEU A 388 8.57 6.20 4.37
C LEU A 388 9.10 5.36 3.19
N THR A 389 9.46 4.08 3.44
CA THR A 389 10.12 3.25 2.43
C THR A 389 9.18 2.72 1.36
N VAL A 390 8.00 2.20 1.74
CA VAL A 390 7.09 1.59 0.76
C VAL A 390 6.58 2.62 -0.26
N PRO A 391 6.05 3.80 0.15
CA PRO A 391 5.67 4.81 -0.84
C PRO A 391 6.83 5.25 -1.75
N SER A 392 8.06 5.34 -1.21
CA SER A 392 9.24 5.78 -1.97
C SER A 392 9.58 4.87 -3.15
N ILE A 393 9.27 3.57 -3.06
CA ILE A 393 9.60 2.60 -4.11
C ILE A 393 8.40 2.13 -4.91
N VAL A 394 7.17 2.50 -4.53
CA VAL A 394 5.95 2.13 -5.30
C VAL A 394 6.03 2.64 -6.73
N ILE A 395 6.63 3.78 -6.97
CA ILE A 395 6.86 4.33 -8.30
C ILE A 395 7.78 3.46 -9.17
N MET A 396 8.53 2.53 -8.57
CA MET A 396 9.39 1.58 -9.27
C MET A 396 8.67 0.28 -9.67
N VAL A 397 7.42 0.07 -9.20
CA VAL A 397 6.63 -1.13 -9.48
C VAL A 397 6.36 -1.21 -10.98
N PRO A 398 6.58 -2.36 -11.63
CA PRO A 398 6.60 -2.49 -13.08
C PRO A 398 5.20 -2.64 -13.68
N GLY A 399 4.29 -1.69 -13.39
CA GLY A 399 2.89 -1.75 -13.84
C GLY A 399 2.75 -1.80 -15.37
N LEU A 400 3.56 -1.03 -16.10
CA LEU A 400 3.59 -1.05 -17.57
C LEU A 400 4.01 -2.43 -18.11
N PHE A 401 5.00 -3.08 -17.48
CA PHE A 401 5.48 -4.39 -17.92
C PHE A 401 4.43 -5.48 -17.65
N LEU A 402 3.76 -5.42 -16.50
CA LEU A 402 2.64 -6.31 -16.17
C LEU A 402 1.51 -6.17 -17.17
N TYR A 403 1.14 -4.93 -17.51
CA TYR A 403 0.10 -4.68 -18.52
C TYR A 403 0.50 -5.26 -19.89
N ARG A 404 1.71 -4.93 -20.39
CA ARG A 404 2.20 -5.45 -21.67
C ARG A 404 2.22 -6.97 -21.71
N GLY A 405 2.68 -7.61 -20.63
CA GLY A 405 2.68 -9.06 -20.53
C GLY A 405 1.29 -9.68 -20.69
N ILE A 406 0.28 -9.14 -20.00
CA ILE A 406 -1.10 -9.63 -20.10
C ILE A 406 -1.71 -9.28 -21.46
N TYR A 407 -1.43 -8.10 -22.03
CA TYR A 407 -1.88 -7.70 -23.34
C TYR A 407 -1.40 -8.67 -24.43
N TYR A 408 -0.09 -8.98 -24.46
CA TYR A 408 0.47 -9.92 -25.43
C TYR A 408 0.00 -11.36 -25.22
N LEU A 409 -0.30 -11.78 -23.98
CA LEU A 409 -0.98 -13.05 -23.72
C LEU A 409 -2.37 -13.08 -24.34
N GLY A 410 -3.13 -11.99 -24.25
CA GLY A 410 -4.44 -11.88 -24.84
C GLY A 410 -4.43 -11.88 -26.40
N LEU A 411 -3.29 -11.64 -27.02
CA LEU A 411 -3.05 -11.73 -28.47
C LEU A 411 -2.36 -13.05 -28.88
N ASP A 412 -2.29 -14.05 -27.99
CA ASP A 412 -1.60 -15.32 -28.20
C ASP A 412 -0.09 -15.17 -28.55
N ASN A 413 0.51 -14.01 -28.31
CA ASN A 413 1.94 -13.76 -28.49
C ASN A 413 2.71 -14.12 -27.22
N VAL A 414 2.94 -15.40 -27.00
CA VAL A 414 3.58 -15.96 -25.79
C VAL A 414 5.04 -15.46 -25.64
N GLY A 415 5.75 -15.23 -26.76
CA GLY A 415 7.15 -14.78 -26.74
C GLY A 415 7.30 -13.41 -26.07
N ASP A 416 6.60 -12.41 -26.57
CA ASP A 416 6.61 -11.05 -26.00
C ASP A 416 5.99 -11.04 -24.59
N ALA A 417 4.90 -11.77 -24.39
CA ALA A 417 4.27 -11.88 -23.08
C ALA A 417 5.25 -12.39 -22.01
N SER A 418 5.98 -13.49 -22.32
CA SER A 418 6.93 -14.07 -21.37
C SER A 418 8.10 -13.11 -21.07
N LEU A 419 8.58 -12.36 -22.06
CA LEU A 419 9.62 -11.36 -21.89
C LEU A 419 9.19 -10.26 -20.88
N TRP A 420 8.01 -9.69 -21.09
CA TRP A 420 7.51 -8.60 -20.23
C TRP A 420 7.17 -9.09 -18.83
N LEU A 421 6.55 -10.26 -18.68
CA LEU A 421 6.22 -10.85 -17.38
C LEU A 421 7.48 -11.22 -16.60
N THR A 422 8.48 -11.83 -17.24
CA THR A 422 9.75 -12.16 -16.58
C THR A 422 10.43 -10.90 -16.06
N ARG A 423 10.53 -9.85 -16.86
CA ARG A 423 11.08 -8.55 -16.43
C ARG A 423 10.31 -7.98 -15.24
N ALA A 424 8.97 -8.05 -15.28
CA ALA A 424 8.13 -7.58 -14.18
C ALA A 424 8.38 -8.36 -12.89
N ILE A 425 8.43 -9.70 -12.96
CA ILE A 425 8.68 -10.58 -11.80
C ILE A 425 10.02 -10.26 -11.16
N PHE A 426 11.10 -10.11 -11.94
CA PHE A 426 12.42 -9.76 -11.39
C PHE A 426 12.40 -8.43 -10.65
N ILE A 427 11.71 -7.42 -11.16
CA ILE A 427 11.59 -6.13 -10.47
C ILE A 427 10.75 -6.27 -9.19
N ILE A 428 9.61 -6.98 -9.25
CA ILE A 428 8.74 -7.21 -8.09
C ILE A 428 9.48 -7.92 -6.95
N MET A 429 10.35 -8.87 -7.28
CA MET A 429 11.20 -9.55 -6.28
C MET A 429 12.34 -8.65 -5.77
N ALA A 430 12.94 -7.85 -6.64
CA ALA A 430 14.07 -7.00 -6.31
C ALA A 430 13.70 -5.88 -5.31
N LEU A 431 12.48 -5.30 -5.42
CA LEU A 431 12.06 -4.18 -4.59
C LEU A 431 12.00 -4.52 -3.09
N PRO A 432 11.27 -5.56 -2.64
CA PRO A 432 11.27 -5.93 -1.22
C PRO A 432 12.63 -6.44 -0.76
N LEU A 433 13.39 -7.16 -1.60
CA LEU A 433 14.75 -7.60 -1.26
C LEU A 433 15.68 -6.42 -1.00
N GLY A 434 15.61 -5.35 -1.79
CA GLY A 434 16.39 -4.13 -1.55
C GLY A 434 16.07 -3.48 -0.20
N LEU A 435 14.78 -3.42 0.18
CA LEU A 435 14.39 -2.93 1.49
C LEU A 435 14.86 -3.85 2.63
N VAL A 436 14.81 -5.17 2.42
CA VAL A 436 15.32 -6.16 3.40
C VAL A 436 16.82 -5.99 3.59
N ILE A 437 17.60 -5.87 2.52
CA ILE A 437 19.05 -5.62 2.57
C ILE A 437 19.34 -4.34 3.39
N ALA A 438 18.69 -3.22 3.05
CA ALA A 438 18.86 -1.98 3.78
C ALA A 438 18.53 -2.13 5.27
N ARG A 439 17.51 -2.92 5.58
CA ARG A 439 17.07 -3.14 6.94
C ARG A 439 17.99 -4.06 7.73
N VAL A 440 18.50 -5.13 7.12
CA VAL A 440 19.52 -6.00 7.71
C VAL A 440 20.79 -5.22 8.06
N LEU A 441 21.15 -4.23 7.23
CA LEU A 441 22.33 -3.39 7.47
C LEU A 441 22.11 -2.37 8.61
N THR A 442 20.88 -1.89 8.82
CA THR A 442 20.59 -0.74 9.71
C THR A 442 19.79 -1.07 10.96
N ASP A 443 19.25 -2.27 11.09
CA ASP A 443 18.38 -2.69 12.18
C ASP A 443 18.84 -4.03 12.76
N SER A 444 19.48 -3.99 13.94
CA SER A 444 19.99 -5.19 14.60
C SER A 444 18.89 -6.18 14.98
N TYR A 445 17.71 -5.67 15.38
CA TYR A 445 16.57 -6.53 15.72
C TYR A 445 16.00 -7.25 14.48
N PHE A 446 15.95 -6.56 13.34
CA PHE A 446 15.49 -7.18 12.10
C PHE A 446 16.49 -8.20 11.53
N ARG A 447 17.78 -8.02 11.82
CA ARG A 447 18.88 -8.90 11.33
C ARG A 447 18.81 -10.29 11.92
N HIS A 448 18.43 -10.41 13.21
CA HIS A 448 18.33 -11.68 13.88
C HIS A 448 16.96 -12.30 13.62
N SER A 449 16.94 -13.60 13.32
CA SER A 449 15.73 -14.42 13.36
C SER A 449 15.45 -14.75 14.82
N SER A 450 14.36 -14.27 15.34
CA SER A 450 13.86 -14.69 16.66
C SER A 450 13.09 -15.98 16.54
#